data_a591d459029da9ebd8aec26f525e0424
#
_entry.id   a591d459029da9ebd8aec26f525e0424
#
_cell.length_a   1.000
_cell.length_b   1.000
_cell.length_c   1.000
_cell.angle_alpha   90.00
_cell.angle_beta   90.00
_cell.angle_gamma   90.00
#
_symmetry.space_group_name_H-M   'P 1'
#
loop_
_entity.id
_entity.type
_entity.pdbx_description
1 polymer ?
#
loop_
_entity_poly.entity_id
_entity_poly.type
_entity_poly.pdbx_seq_one_letter_code
_entity_poly.pdbx_strand_id
1 'polypeptide(L)'
;MHADVTTYLHRKASMRGIPLMGGFELSPVCNFQCKMCFVRKTPAQIKRDGQCVKDWQQWLALAKQCKDAGTLFLLLTGGEPFIYPHFKELYLALHKMGFILYINTNGTMITQETVDWLKEAAPGRVNITLYGASPDTYARVCGDASGFARAANAIDMLKAAGIAVLINVSMIPENHQDLADIIAFGKERDIEVRIASYMFPPVRRECDTDDSRFSPEEAASFYLNKFKLTESEEGFRKFCDFVLNDPQEEESAGWGQDEEHMLCRAGRSTFWVSWDGKMSACGMMPLPVQYPIFEKPFLECWQDLVGKVKNMYVLSQCGGCKLRHVCRPCAAALYAETGDPNCKAPYMCRTAECIRELFVQEAEKNR
;
A
#
# COMPACT_ATOMS: atom_id res chain seq x y z
N MET A 1 -10.73 25.29 -2.36
CA MET A 1 -10.04 24.02 -2.10
C MET A 1 -10.92 23.20 -1.15
N HIS A 2 -11.82 22.35 -1.67
CA HIS A 2 -12.60 21.46 -0.84
C HIS A 2 -11.69 20.30 -0.42
N ALA A 3 -11.26 20.29 0.84
CA ALA A 3 -10.64 19.11 1.40
C ALA A 3 -11.64 17.95 1.25
N ASP A 4 -11.22 16.86 0.63
CA ASP A 4 -12.01 15.64 0.52
C ASP A 4 -12.52 15.26 1.91
N VAL A 5 -13.82 14.98 2.01
CA VAL A 5 -14.48 14.60 3.28
C VAL A 5 -13.71 13.47 4.00
N THR A 6 -13.20 12.52 3.24
CA THR A 6 -12.40 11.41 3.78
C THR A 6 -11.13 11.90 4.47
N THR A 7 -10.43 12.85 3.87
CA THR A 7 -9.24 13.47 4.47
C THR A 7 -9.58 14.23 5.76
N TYR A 8 -10.69 14.97 5.77
CA TYR A 8 -11.18 15.64 6.97
C TYR A 8 -11.51 14.64 8.09
N LEU A 9 -12.24 13.55 7.78
CA LEU A 9 -12.58 12.51 8.74
C LEU A 9 -11.33 11.86 9.33
N HIS A 10 -10.34 11.52 8.51
CA HIS A 10 -9.06 10.96 8.99
C HIS A 10 -8.31 11.93 9.90
N ARG A 11 -8.27 13.21 9.56
CA ARG A 11 -7.64 14.23 10.41
C ARG A 11 -8.32 14.29 11.79
N LYS A 12 -9.65 14.35 11.82
CA LYS A 12 -10.42 14.38 13.08
C LYS A 12 -10.26 13.09 13.88
N ALA A 13 -10.29 11.94 13.21
CA ALA A 13 -10.08 10.63 13.84
C ALA A 13 -8.67 10.52 14.45
N SER A 14 -7.63 10.94 13.72
CA SER A 14 -6.24 10.95 14.23
C SER A 14 -6.08 11.82 15.47
N MET A 15 -6.74 12.99 15.51
CA MET A 15 -6.71 13.87 16.69
C MET A 15 -7.38 13.26 17.93
N ARG A 16 -8.36 12.37 17.72
CA ARG A 16 -9.19 11.76 18.78
C ARG A 16 -8.80 10.32 19.09
N GLY A 17 -7.84 9.74 18.38
CA GLY A 17 -7.47 8.34 18.51
C GLY A 17 -8.60 7.38 18.12
N ILE A 18 -9.43 7.72 17.12
CA ILE A 18 -10.52 6.86 16.63
C ILE A 18 -9.97 5.96 15.52
N PRO A 19 -10.18 4.62 15.57
CA PRO A 19 -9.71 3.68 14.56
C PRO A 19 -10.61 3.72 13.31
N LEU A 20 -10.53 4.80 12.53
CA LEU A 20 -11.45 5.07 11.43
C LEU A 20 -11.38 4.04 10.31
N MET A 21 -10.17 3.49 10.04
CA MET A 21 -9.97 2.53 8.96
C MET A 21 -9.11 1.35 9.42
N GLY A 22 -9.56 0.13 9.13
CA GLY A 22 -8.82 -1.10 9.35
C GLY A 22 -8.40 -1.79 8.06
N GLY A 23 -7.26 -2.48 8.07
CA GLY A 23 -6.85 -3.44 7.04
C GLY A 23 -6.97 -4.85 7.60
N PHE A 24 -7.73 -5.72 6.94
CA PHE A 24 -7.85 -7.15 7.26
C PHE A 24 -7.17 -7.97 6.18
N GLU A 25 -6.06 -8.60 6.54
CA GLU A 25 -5.33 -9.53 5.69
C GLU A 25 -5.84 -10.95 5.97
N LEU A 26 -6.80 -11.41 5.16
CA LEU A 26 -7.61 -12.60 5.47
C LEU A 26 -6.84 -13.91 5.44
N SER A 27 -5.91 -14.03 4.49
CA SER A 27 -5.11 -15.25 4.28
C SER A 27 -3.81 -14.90 3.53
N PRO A 28 -2.70 -15.62 3.75
CA PRO A 28 -1.50 -15.45 2.94
C PRO A 28 -1.51 -16.29 1.66
N VAL A 29 -2.56 -17.10 1.43
CA VAL A 29 -2.65 -17.95 0.25
C VAL A 29 -3.03 -17.12 -0.98
N CYS A 30 -2.34 -17.37 -2.10
CA CYS A 30 -2.55 -16.68 -3.36
C CYS A 30 -2.41 -17.66 -4.52
N ASN A 31 -3.13 -17.38 -5.62
CA ASN A 31 -2.98 -18.09 -6.87
C ASN A 31 -1.79 -17.63 -7.72
N PHE A 32 -1.16 -16.52 -7.35
CA PHE A 32 0.08 -16.01 -7.95
C PHE A 32 1.32 -16.29 -7.10
N GLN A 33 2.50 -16.21 -7.74
CA GLN A 33 3.82 -16.39 -7.11
C GLN A 33 4.71 -15.17 -7.33
N CYS A 34 4.15 -13.96 -7.13
CA CYS A 34 4.86 -12.72 -7.38
C CYS A 34 6.18 -12.66 -6.62
N LYS A 35 7.26 -12.29 -7.31
CA LYS A 35 8.62 -12.22 -6.76
C LYS A 35 8.72 -11.27 -5.58
N MET A 36 8.12 -10.09 -5.67
CA MET A 36 8.13 -9.06 -4.63
C MET A 36 7.09 -9.29 -3.51
N CYS A 37 6.34 -10.39 -3.51
CA CYS A 37 5.26 -10.56 -2.53
C CYS A 37 5.79 -10.72 -1.12
N PHE A 38 5.31 -9.91 -0.17
CA PHE A 38 5.73 -9.90 1.22
C PHE A 38 4.84 -10.74 2.16
N VAL A 39 3.73 -11.29 1.66
CA VAL A 39 2.73 -11.99 2.50
C VAL A 39 2.54 -13.45 2.15
N ARG A 40 2.77 -13.82 0.88
CA ARG A 40 2.40 -15.14 0.37
C ARG A 40 3.06 -16.30 1.14
N LYS A 41 2.22 -17.24 1.58
CA LYS A 41 2.63 -18.57 2.07
C LYS A 41 1.77 -19.65 1.44
N THR A 42 2.35 -20.82 1.25
CA THR A 42 1.59 -22.02 0.85
C THR A 42 0.91 -22.64 2.07
N PRO A 43 -0.17 -23.43 1.89
CA PRO A 43 -0.79 -24.16 3.00
C PRO A 43 0.19 -25.06 3.76
N ALA A 44 1.17 -25.65 3.06
CA ALA A 44 2.22 -26.46 3.69
C ALA A 44 3.14 -25.62 4.61
N GLN A 45 3.52 -24.41 4.19
CA GLN A 45 4.31 -23.48 5.02
C GLN A 45 3.53 -23.03 6.25
N ILE A 46 2.25 -22.67 6.09
CA ILE A 46 1.37 -22.28 7.21
C ILE A 46 1.32 -23.41 8.26
N LYS A 47 1.11 -24.64 7.82
CA LYS A 47 1.05 -25.82 8.70
C LYS A 47 2.39 -26.10 9.38
N ARG A 48 3.50 -26.03 8.63
CA ARG A 48 4.87 -26.22 9.16
C ARG A 48 5.17 -25.22 10.27
N ASP A 49 4.73 -23.97 10.10
CA ASP A 49 4.99 -22.88 11.04
C ASP A 49 4.03 -22.89 12.25
N GLY A 50 3.16 -23.93 12.35
CA GLY A 50 2.17 -24.06 13.43
C GLY A 50 1.10 -22.96 13.43
N GLN A 51 0.93 -22.29 12.31
CA GLN A 51 -0.01 -21.17 12.15
C GLN A 51 -1.34 -21.67 11.56
N CYS A 52 -2.41 -20.92 11.76
CA CYS A 52 -3.70 -21.18 11.15
C CYS A 52 -4.33 -19.88 10.65
N VAL A 53 -5.00 -19.98 9.51
CA VAL A 53 -5.82 -18.89 8.97
C VAL A 53 -7.09 -18.79 9.82
N LYS A 54 -7.47 -17.58 10.18
CA LYS A 54 -8.71 -17.33 10.93
C LYS A 54 -9.92 -17.59 10.04
N ASP A 55 -10.99 -18.15 10.60
CA ASP A 55 -12.25 -18.33 9.89
C ASP A 55 -13.02 -17.00 9.74
N TRP A 56 -14.02 -16.99 8.85
CA TRP A 56 -14.77 -15.78 8.55
C TRP A 56 -15.63 -15.29 9.71
N GLN A 57 -16.09 -16.18 10.60
CA GLN A 57 -16.83 -15.83 11.81
C GLN A 57 -15.97 -15.09 12.82
N GLN A 58 -14.69 -15.50 12.96
CA GLN A 58 -13.71 -14.79 13.79
C GLN A 58 -13.47 -13.37 13.27
N TRP A 59 -13.27 -13.21 11.95
CA TRP A 59 -13.16 -11.88 11.34
C TRP A 59 -14.41 -11.04 11.54
N LEU A 60 -15.60 -11.63 11.43
CA LEU A 60 -16.87 -10.93 11.66
C LEU A 60 -17.03 -10.49 13.12
N ALA A 61 -16.62 -11.34 14.07
CA ALA A 61 -16.62 -11.00 15.49
C ALA A 61 -15.66 -9.83 15.81
N LEU A 62 -14.47 -9.84 15.21
CA LEU A 62 -13.53 -8.73 15.33
C LEU A 62 -14.10 -7.45 14.71
N ALA A 63 -14.70 -7.55 13.52
CA ALA A 63 -15.30 -6.40 12.84
C ALA A 63 -16.40 -5.73 13.67
N LYS A 64 -17.19 -6.48 14.44
CA LYS A 64 -18.17 -5.90 15.38
C LYS A 64 -17.49 -5.01 16.41
N GLN A 65 -16.41 -5.48 17.01
CA GLN A 65 -15.64 -4.68 17.98
C GLN A 65 -15.03 -3.44 17.31
N CYS A 66 -14.51 -3.57 16.08
CA CYS A 66 -13.99 -2.43 15.31
C CYS A 66 -15.10 -1.39 15.05
N LYS A 67 -16.30 -1.82 14.65
CA LYS A 67 -17.45 -0.94 14.44
C LYS A 67 -17.83 -0.18 15.71
N ASP A 68 -17.92 -0.88 16.83
CA ASP A 68 -18.26 -0.29 18.14
C ASP A 68 -17.21 0.73 18.57
N ALA A 69 -15.95 0.54 18.17
CA ALA A 69 -14.84 1.48 18.39
C ALA A 69 -14.80 2.67 17.39
N GLY A 70 -15.69 2.70 16.38
CA GLY A 70 -15.81 3.80 15.42
C GLY A 70 -15.16 3.55 14.04
N THR A 71 -14.79 2.31 13.72
CA THR A 71 -14.28 1.98 12.38
C THR A 71 -15.41 2.08 11.35
N LEU A 72 -15.17 2.85 10.31
CA LEU A 72 -16.07 3.06 9.18
C LEU A 72 -15.58 2.37 7.91
N PHE A 73 -14.27 2.36 7.69
CA PHE A 73 -13.66 1.81 6.48
C PHE A 73 -12.93 0.52 6.80
N LEU A 74 -13.14 -0.51 5.96
CA LEU A 74 -12.34 -1.74 6.01
C LEU A 74 -11.75 -2.06 4.65
N LEU A 75 -10.46 -2.33 4.63
CA LEU A 75 -9.74 -2.88 3.49
C LEU A 75 -9.64 -4.39 3.67
N LEU A 76 -10.18 -5.15 2.72
CA LEU A 76 -10.05 -6.61 2.66
C LEU A 76 -8.93 -6.96 1.69
N THR A 77 -7.97 -7.73 2.16
CA THR A 77 -6.76 -8.10 1.41
C THR A 77 -6.21 -9.44 1.89
N GLY A 78 -5.00 -9.77 1.47
CA GLY A 78 -4.29 -10.98 1.87
C GLY A 78 -3.28 -11.37 0.80
N GLY A 79 -3.14 -12.67 0.51
CA GLY A 79 -2.58 -13.15 -0.74
C GLY A 79 -3.54 -12.79 -1.88
N GLU A 80 -4.60 -13.59 -2.04
CA GLU A 80 -5.73 -13.23 -2.91
C GLU A 80 -7.06 -13.40 -2.12
N PRO A 81 -7.79 -12.32 -1.82
CA PRO A 81 -8.98 -12.40 -0.98
C PRO A 81 -10.11 -13.23 -1.59
N PHE A 82 -10.25 -13.26 -2.93
CA PHE A 82 -11.32 -14.04 -3.58
C PHE A 82 -11.12 -15.56 -3.52
N ILE A 83 -9.96 -16.06 -3.10
CA ILE A 83 -9.78 -17.49 -2.82
C ILE A 83 -9.91 -17.82 -1.32
N TYR A 84 -10.11 -16.81 -0.46
CA TYR A 84 -10.38 -17.04 0.94
C TYR A 84 -11.75 -17.70 1.12
N PRO A 85 -11.85 -18.82 1.88
CA PRO A 85 -13.12 -19.51 2.08
C PRO A 85 -14.20 -18.57 2.65
N HIS A 86 -15.39 -18.59 2.06
CA HIS A 86 -16.52 -17.74 2.48
C HIS A 86 -16.25 -16.22 2.37
N PHE A 87 -15.41 -15.79 1.39
CA PHE A 87 -15.15 -14.36 1.19
C PHE A 87 -16.43 -13.57 0.90
N LYS A 88 -17.32 -14.11 0.05
CA LYS A 88 -18.62 -13.48 -0.29
C LYS A 88 -19.48 -13.29 0.93
N GLU A 89 -19.62 -14.31 1.78
CA GLU A 89 -20.41 -14.28 2.99
C GLU A 89 -19.87 -13.27 4.00
N LEU A 90 -18.55 -13.25 4.20
CA LEU A 90 -17.88 -12.27 5.05
C LEU A 90 -18.12 -10.85 4.53
N TYR A 91 -17.86 -10.63 3.24
CA TYR A 91 -18.06 -9.34 2.59
C TYR A 91 -19.48 -8.80 2.76
N LEU A 92 -20.50 -9.63 2.44
CA LEU A 92 -21.90 -9.23 2.54
C LEU A 92 -22.31 -8.94 3.98
N ALA A 93 -21.80 -9.72 4.95
CA ALA A 93 -22.03 -9.46 6.37
C ALA A 93 -21.41 -8.13 6.82
N LEU A 94 -20.18 -7.83 6.42
CA LEU A 94 -19.52 -6.56 6.70
C LEU A 94 -20.23 -5.37 6.04
N HIS A 95 -20.66 -5.53 4.78
CA HIS A 95 -21.43 -4.51 4.07
C HIS A 95 -22.76 -4.23 4.79
N LYS A 96 -23.50 -5.27 5.20
CA LYS A 96 -24.73 -5.15 5.98
C LYS A 96 -24.52 -4.47 7.34
N MET A 97 -23.33 -4.59 7.93
CA MET A 97 -22.97 -3.84 9.14
C MET A 97 -22.74 -2.35 8.89
N GLY A 98 -22.71 -1.89 7.63
CA GLY A 98 -22.54 -0.49 7.26
C GLY A 98 -21.08 -0.05 7.08
N PHE A 99 -20.14 -0.98 6.93
CA PHE A 99 -18.77 -0.62 6.55
C PHE A 99 -18.70 -0.19 5.10
N ILE A 100 -17.87 0.81 4.83
CA ILE A 100 -17.41 1.13 3.48
C ILE A 100 -16.21 0.22 3.19
N LEU A 101 -16.40 -0.74 2.28
CA LEU A 101 -15.43 -1.78 2.01
C LEU A 101 -14.53 -1.43 0.83
N TYR A 102 -13.24 -1.65 0.98
CA TYR A 102 -12.24 -1.64 -0.07
C TYR A 102 -11.68 -3.05 -0.26
N ILE A 103 -11.35 -3.41 -1.49
CA ILE A 103 -10.77 -4.72 -1.81
C ILE A 103 -9.43 -4.52 -2.51
N ASN A 104 -8.36 -5.13 -2.00
CA ASN A 104 -7.10 -5.27 -2.75
C ASN A 104 -7.03 -6.69 -3.32
N THR A 105 -6.94 -6.82 -4.63
CA THR A 105 -6.93 -8.10 -5.34
C THR A 105 -5.99 -8.06 -6.55
N ASN A 106 -5.56 -9.22 -7.03
CA ASN A 106 -4.92 -9.33 -8.33
C ASN A 106 -5.94 -9.37 -9.49
N GLY A 107 -7.23 -9.41 -9.18
CA GLY A 107 -8.35 -9.35 -10.14
C GLY A 107 -8.66 -10.65 -10.88
N THR A 108 -7.77 -11.63 -10.88
CA THR A 108 -7.86 -12.81 -11.76
C THR A 108 -8.96 -13.80 -11.37
N MET A 109 -9.51 -13.67 -10.18
CA MET A 109 -10.61 -14.51 -9.68
C MET A 109 -11.98 -13.83 -9.79
N ILE A 110 -12.03 -12.62 -10.32
CA ILE A 110 -13.29 -11.87 -10.53
C ILE A 110 -13.99 -12.42 -11.78
N THR A 111 -15.18 -12.94 -11.58
CA THR A 111 -16.09 -13.45 -12.62
C THR A 111 -17.31 -12.54 -12.78
N GLN A 112 -18.15 -12.78 -13.77
CA GLN A 112 -19.41 -12.05 -13.91
C GLN A 112 -20.29 -12.21 -12.67
N GLU A 113 -20.38 -13.41 -12.10
CA GLU A 113 -21.11 -13.65 -10.83
C GLU A 113 -20.56 -12.75 -9.70
N THR A 114 -19.21 -12.61 -9.64
CA THR A 114 -18.58 -11.72 -8.66
C THR A 114 -19.01 -10.28 -8.86
N VAL A 115 -19.03 -9.81 -10.10
CA VAL A 115 -19.45 -8.45 -10.43
C VAL A 115 -20.93 -8.22 -10.09
N ASP A 116 -21.78 -9.21 -10.36
CA ASP A 116 -23.22 -9.11 -10.10
C ASP A 116 -23.53 -8.88 -8.61
N TRP A 117 -22.96 -9.69 -7.71
CA TRP A 117 -23.19 -9.48 -6.28
C TRP A 117 -22.43 -8.26 -5.71
N LEU A 118 -21.28 -7.87 -6.27
CA LEU A 118 -20.62 -6.62 -5.92
C LEU A 118 -21.42 -5.39 -6.35
N LYS A 119 -22.19 -5.48 -7.44
CA LYS A 119 -23.07 -4.40 -7.88
C LYS A 119 -24.22 -4.17 -6.90
N GLU A 120 -24.75 -5.23 -6.30
CA GLU A 120 -25.81 -5.15 -5.30
C GLU A 120 -25.32 -4.63 -3.94
N ALA A 121 -24.07 -4.96 -3.59
CA ALA A 121 -23.39 -4.55 -2.36
C ALA A 121 -22.10 -3.82 -2.71
N ALA A 122 -22.21 -2.63 -3.32
CA ALA A 122 -21.08 -1.94 -3.93
C ALA A 122 -19.96 -1.62 -2.93
N PRO A 123 -18.70 -1.98 -3.24
CA PRO A 123 -17.54 -1.52 -2.48
C PRO A 123 -17.33 -0.01 -2.68
N GLY A 124 -16.65 0.62 -1.73
CA GLY A 124 -16.14 1.97 -1.95
C GLY A 124 -15.17 2.03 -3.13
N ARG A 125 -14.37 0.97 -3.33
CA ARG A 125 -13.49 0.79 -4.50
C ARG A 125 -12.87 -0.61 -4.50
N VAL A 126 -12.59 -1.15 -5.69
CA VAL A 126 -11.73 -2.31 -5.91
C VAL A 126 -10.36 -1.82 -6.40
N ASN A 127 -9.31 -2.14 -5.66
CA ASN A 127 -7.93 -1.85 -6.05
C ASN A 127 -7.37 -3.13 -6.70
N ILE A 128 -7.08 -3.06 -7.99
CA ILE A 128 -6.52 -4.19 -8.74
C ILE A 128 -5.02 -3.94 -8.94
N THR A 129 -4.20 -4.92 -8.57
CA THR A 129 -2.76 -4.84 -8.86
C THR A 129 -2.49 -5.36 -10.26
N LEU A 130 -1.99 -4.47 -11.14
CA LEU A 130 -1.52 -4.80 -12.47
C LEU A 130 0.00 -5.00 -12.42
N TYR A 131 0.49 -6.18 -12.80
CA TYR A 131 1.91 -6.55 -12.68
C TYR A 131 2.71 -6.32 -13.96
N GLY A 132 2.06 -5.95 -15.05
CA GLY A 132 2.62 -5.68 -16.37
C GLY A 132 1.50 -5.46 -17.38
N ALA A 133 1.86 -5.22 -18.63
CA ALA A 133 0.94 -5.01 -19.75
C ALA A 133 0.98 -6.15 -20.79
N SER A 134 1.61 -7.27 -20.46
CA SER A 134 1.75 -8.41 -21.38
C SER A 134 1.72 -9.76 -20.66
N PRO A 135 1.35 -10.85 -21.38
CA PRO A 135 1.45 -12.22 -20.86
C PRO A 135 2.87 -12.59 -20.42
N ASP A 136 3.89 -12.16 -21.16
CA ASP A 136 5.30 -12.46 -20.88
C ASP A 136 5.75 -11.81 -19.57
N THR A 137 5.34 -10.57 -19.31
CA THR A 137 5.65 -9.90 -18.05
C THR A 137 4.93 -10.57 -16.88
N TYR A 138 3.67 -10.96 -17.04
CA TYR A 138 2.95 -11.71 -16.01
C TYR A 138 3.59 -13.08 -15.72
N ALA A 139 4.06 -13.78 -16.75
CA ALA A 139 4.82 -15.02 -16.55
C ALA A 139 6.09 -14.81 -15.72
N ARG A 140 6.87 -13.74 -16.04
CA ARG A 140 8.11 -13.42 -15.31
C ARG A 140 7.88 -12.97 -13.87
N VAL A 141 6.86 -12.14 -13.64
CA VAL A 141 6.61 -11.49 -12.34
C VAL A 141 5.76 -12.35 -11.42
N CYS A 142 4.69 -12.95 -11.94
CA CYS A 142 3.66 -13.65 -11.17
C CYS A 142 3.66 -15.17 -11.35
N GLY A 143 4.39 -15.68 -12.34
CA GLY A 143 4.40 -17.11 -12.70
C GLY A 143 3.18 -17.56 -13.50
N ASP A 144 2.38 -16.66 -14.08
CA ASP A 144 1.15 -16.99 -14.82
C ASP A 144 0.90 -16.03 -15.99
N ALA A 145 1.23 -16.45 -17.20
CA ALA A 145 1.04 -15.66 -18.41
C ALA A 145 -0.43 -15.26 -18.68
N SER A 146 -1.40 -16.08 -18.25
CA SER A 146 -2.81 -15.81 -18.44
C SER A 146 -3.36 -14.71 -17.53
N GLY A 147 -2.59 -14.32 -16.52
CA GLY A 147 -2.99 -13.37 -15.49
C GLY A 147 -3.32 -11.99 -16.03
N PHE A 148 -2.58 -11.51 -17.05
CA PHE A 148 -2.84 -10.20 -17.65
C PHE A 148 -4.25 -10.11 -18.25
N ALA A 149 -4.60 -11.07 -19.12
CA ALA A 149 -5.91 -11.05 -19.78
C ALA A 149 -7.07 -11.16 -18.77
N ARG A 150 -6.90 -11.98 -17.72
CA ARG A 150 -7.91 -12.10 -16.65
C ARG A 150 -8.06 -10.84 -15.82
N ALA A 151 -6.95 -10.21 -15.44
CA ALA A 151 -6.98 -8.96 -14.68
C ALA A 151 -7.59 -7.81 -15.51
N ALA A 152 -7.21 -7.68 -16.80
CA ALA A 152 -7.76 -6.70 -17.71
C ALA A 152 -9.28 -6.88 -17.89
N ASN A 153 -9.73 -8.12 -18.11
CA ASN A 153 -11.16 -8.43 -18.22
C ASN A 153 -11.93 -8.08 -16.93
N ALA A 154 -11.36 -8.37 -15.76
CA ALA A 154 -11.96 -8.01 -14.48
C ALA A 154 -12.11 -6.49 -14.32
N ILE A 155 -11.09 -5.73 -14.71
CA ILE A 155 -11.13 -4.26 -14.70
C ILE A 155 -12.27 -3.75 -15.60
N ASP A 156 -12.37 -4.29 -16.82
CA ASP A 156 -13.38 -3.89 -17.78
C ASP A 156 -14.81 -4.25 -17.30
N MET A 157 -15.01 -5.43 -16.75
CA MET A 157 -16.30 -5.86 -16.17
C MET A 157 -16.73 -4.98 -14.99
N LEU A 158 -15.83 -4.69 -14.07
CA LEU A 158 -16.11 -3.84 -12.90
C LEU A 158 -16.46 -2.41 -13.33
N LYS A 159 -15.69 -1.85 -14.26
CA LYS A 159 -15.96 -0.50 -14.80
C LYS A 159 -17.31 -0.46 -15.52
N ALA A 160 -17.64 -1.44 -16.35
CA ALA A 160 -18.93 -1.54 -17.04
C ALA A 160 -20.10 -1.64 -16.06
N ALA A 161 -19.88 -2.25 -14.89
CA ALA A 161 -20.87 -2.33 -13.82
C ALA A 161 -20.98 -1.05 -12.95
N GLY A 162 -20.18 -0.01 -13.22
CA GLY A 162 -20.15 1.22 -12.45
C GLY A 162 -19.45 1.11 -11.10
N ILE A 163 -18.67 0.04 -10.88
CA ILE A 163 -17.89 -0.15 -9.65
C ILE A 163 -16.57 0.62 -9.79
N ALA A 164 -16.26 1.45 -8.80
CA ALA A 164 -15.01 2.21 -8.79
C ALA A 164 -13.78 1.28 -8.75
N VAL A 165 -12.85 1.49 -9.67
CA VAL A 165 -11.59 0.75 -9.78
C VAL A 165 -10.41 1.69 -9.63
N LEU A 166 -9.35 1.20 -8.99
CA LEU A 166 -8.03 1.81 -8.98
C LEU A 166 -7.00 0.75 -9.39
N ILE A 167 -6.10 1.11 -10.28
CA ILE A 167 -4.99 0.23 -10.66
C ILE A 167 -3.79 0.57 -9.77
N ASN A 168 -3.31 -0.41 -9.01
CA ASN A 168 -2.03 -0.33 -8.30
C ASN A 168 -0.95 -1.05 -9.10
N VAL A 169 0.25 -0.50 -9.12
CA VAL A 169 1.40 -1.09 -9.81
C VAL A 169 2.61 -1.06 -8.88
N SER A 170 3.19 -2.22 -8.65
CA SER A 170 4.47 -2.37 -7.98
C SER A 170 5.55 -2.57 -9.05
N MET A 171 6.36 -1.52 -9.27
CA MET A 171 7.40 -1.56 -10.30
C MET A 171 8.69 -2.15 -9.75
N ILE A 172 9.22 -3.12 -10.47
CA ILE A 172 10.45 -3.86 -10.20
C ILE A 172 11.26 -3.98 -11.49
N PRO A 173 12.52 -4.41 -11.46
CA PRO A 173 13.33 -4.59 -12.68
C PRO A 173 12.67 -5.46 -13.74
N GLU A 174 11.84 -6.43 -13.36
CA GLU A 174 11.24 -7.39 -14.29
C GLU A 174 10.02 -6.84 -15.06
N ASN A 175 9.45 -5.70 -14.65
CA ASN A 175 8.27 -5.14 -15.33
C ASN A 175 8.41 -3.65 -15.69
N HIS A 176 9.56 -3.02 -15.44
CA HIS A 176 9.71 -1.58 -15.64
C HIS A 176 9.53 -1.15 -17.11
N GLN A 177 9.83 -2.02 -18.06
CA GLN A 177 9.63 -1.77 -19.49
C GLN A 177 8.16 -1.58 -19.88
N ASP A 178 7.22 -2.13 -19.10
CA ASP A 178 5.78 -2.02 -19.36
C ASP A 178 5.17 -0.70 -18.84
N LEU A 179 5.98 0.22 -18.29
CA LEU A 179 5.51 1.45 -17.63
C LEU A 179 4.60 2.30 -18.55
N ALA A 180 5.02 2.53 -19.79
CA ALA A 180 4.27 3.34 -20.74
C ALA A 180 2.93 2.67 -21.12
N ASP A 181 2.95 1.35 -21.35
CA ASP A 181 1.77 0.58 -21.70
C ASP A 181 0.76 0.50 -20.54
N ILE A 182 1.24 0.39 -19.30
CA ILE A 182 0.40 0.41 -18.11
C ILE A 182 -0.27 1.78 -17.93
N ILE A 183 0.46 2.87 -18.14
CA ILE A 183 -0.09 4.23 -18.11
C ILE A 183 -1.16 4.40 -19.20
N ALA A 184 -0.86 3.97 -20.42
CA ALA A 184 -1.80 3.99 -21.55
C ALA A 184 -3.06 3.17 -21.24
N PHE A 185 -2.90 1.95 -20.69
CA PHE A 185 -4.00 1.07 -20.30
C PHE A 185 -4.98 1.75 -19.33
N GLY A 186 -4.45 2.45 -18.32
CA GLY A 186 -5.28 3.20 -17.37
C GLY A 186 -5.95 4.42 -18.02
N LYS A 187 -5.21 5.17 -18.85
CA LYS A 187 -5.70 6.36 -19.54
C LYS A 187 -6.84 6.04 -20.53
N GLU A 188 -6.71 4.98 -21.32
CA GLU A 188 -7.75 4.51 -22.25
C GLU A 188 -9.06 4.17 -21.53
N ARG A 189 -8.96 3.73 -20.29
CA ARG A 189 -10.10 3.33 -19.45
C ARG A 189 -10.58 4.42 -18.50
N ASP A 190 -9.94 5.59 -18.51
CA ASP A 190 -10.19 6.65 -17.52
C ASP A 190 -10.15 6.10 -16.08
N ILE A 191 -9.08 5.37 -15.77
CA ILE A 191 -8.83 4.77 -14.45
C ILE A 191 -7.49 5.29 -13.91
N GLU A 192 -7.50 5.75 -12.67
CA GLU A 192 -6.29 6.17 -11.96
C GLU A 192 -5.30 4.99 -11.82
N VAL A 193 -4.03 5.23 -12.18
CA VAL A 193 -2.94 4.28 -12.01
C VAL A 193 -1.98 4.81 -10.95
N ARG A 194 -1.81 4.08 -9.86
CA ARG A 194 -0.85 4.38 -8.79
C ARG A 194 0.38 3.51 -8.92
N ILE A 195 1.50 4.15 -9.18
CA ILE A 195 2.77 3.49 -9.45
C ILE A 195 3.69 3.64 -8.24
N ALA A 196 3.99 2.53 -7.58
CA ALA A 196 5.00 2.43 -6.52
C ALA A 196 6.29 1.83 -7.09
N SER A 197 7.42 2.51 -6.86
CA SER A 197 8.76 2.06 -7.28
C SER A 197 9.65 1.66 -6.11
N TYR A 198 9.28 2.01 -4.89
CA TYR A 198 9.95 1.51 -3.70
C TYR A 198 9.35 0.17 -3.28
N MET A 199 10.14 -0.88 -3.38
CA MET A 199 9.80 -2.19 -2.83
C MET A 199 10.49 -2.37 -1.50
N PHE A 200 9.70 -2.76 -0.50
CA PHE A 200 10.25 -3.09 0.81
C PHE A 200 11.13 -4.34 0.72
N PRO A 201 12.24 -4.39 1.47
CA PRO A 201 12.87 -5.66 1.76
C PRO A 201 11.86 -6.67 2.30
N PRO A 202 12.07 -7.99 2.17
CA PRO A 202 11.13 -9.01 2.64
C PRO A 202 10.97 -8.98 4.15
N VAL A 203 9.99 -8.23 4.66
CA VAL A 203 9.79 -7.99 6.11
C VAL A 203 8.96 -9.07 6.80
N ARG A 204 8.19 -9.89 6.06
CA ARG A 204 7.29 -10.91 6.62
C ARG A 204 7.35 -12.26 5.91
N ARG A 205 8.28 -12.43 5.02
CA ARG A 205 8.50 -13.65 4.24
C ARG A 205 9.92 -14.15 4.51
N GLU A 206 10.06 -15.44 4.81
CA GLU A 206 11.32 -16.13 4.63
C GLU A 206 11.55 -16.26 3.12
N CYS A 207 12.32 -15.37 2.56
CA CYS A 207 12.73 -15.43 1.17
C CYS A 207 14.15 -15.93 1.07
N ASP A 208 14.36 -16.86 0.17
CA ASP A 208 15.63 -16.94 -0.51
C ASP A 208 15.77 -15.68 -1.37
N THR A 209 16.51 -14.72 -0.88
CA THR A 209 17.34 -13.68 -1.50
C THR A 209 16.91 -12.96 -2.80
N ASP A 210 15.76 -13.20 -3.42
CA ASP A 210 15.34 -12.41 -4.58
C ASP A 210 14.82 -11.03 -4.12
N ASP A 211 15.77 -10.14 -3.91
CA ASP A 211 15.52 -8.72 -3.71
C ASP A 211 15.10 -8.11 -5.06
N SER A 212 13.85 -8.35 -5.46
CA SER A 212 13.26 -7.81 -6.69
C SER A 212 13.04 -6.30 -6.54
N ARG A 213 14.13 -5.54 -6.40
CA ARG A 213 14.11 -4.08 -6.29
C ARG A 213 15.13 -3.49 -7.24
N PHE A 214 14.86 -2.26 -7.64
CA PHE A 214 15.83 -1.45 -8.34
C PHE A 214 17.07 -1.17 -7.47
N SER A 215 18.24 -1.08 -8.06
CA SER A 215 19.35 -0.36 -7.43
C SER A 215 18.97 1.11 -7.23
N PRO A 216 19.65 1.87 -6.37
CA PRO A 216 19.39 3.31 -6.22
C PRO A 216 19.45 4.09 -7.52
N GLU A 217 20.38 3.76 -8.40
CA GLU A 217 20.57 4.37 -9.72
C GLU A 217 19.41 4.04 -10.68
N GLU A 218 19.00 2.77 -10.73
CA GLU A 218 17.85 2.33 -11.52
C GLU A 218 16.56 2.95 -10.99
N ALA A 219 16.36 3.01 -9.67
CA ALA A 219 15.19 3.63 -9.04
C ALA A 219 15.09 5.12 -9.40
N ALA A 220 16.22 5.84 -9.41
CA ALA A 220 16.27 7.24 -9.81
C ALA A 220 15.96 7.42 -11.30
N SER A 221 16.52 6.58 -12.16
CA SER A 221 16.26 6.59 -13.60
C SER A 221 14.78 6.28 -13.90
N PHE A 222 14.22 5.29 -13.22
CA PHE A 222 12.80 4.96 -13.30
C PHE A 222 11.92 6.14 -12.84
N TYR A 223 12.28 6.79 -11.74
CA TYR A 223 11.56 7.93 -11.19
C TYR A 223 11.51 9.09 -12.20
N LEU A 224 12.64 9.44 -12.82
CA LEU A 224 12.73 10.44 -13.87
C LEU A 224 11.84 10.08 -15.08
N ASN A 225 11.94 8.84 -15.56
CA ASN A 225 11.14 8.36 -16.71
C ASN A 225 9.64 8.41 -16.42
N LYS A 226 9.23 7.99 -15.21
CA LYS A 226 7.85 8.08 -14.78
C LYS A 226 7.33 9.52 -14.86
N PHE A 227 8.08 10.50 -14.32
CA PHE A 227 7.68 11.90 -14.37
C PHE A 227 7.54 12.42 -15.81
N LYS A 228 8.48 12.07 -16.71
CA LYS A 228 8.40 12.42 -18.12
C LYS A 228 7.14 11.85 -18.81
N LEU A 229 6.63 10.72 -18.37
CA LEU A 229 5.46 10.06 -18.93
C LEU A 229 4.13 10.52 -18.31
N THR A 230 4.15 10.98 -17.07
CA THR A 230 2.91 11.31 -16.33
C THR A 230 2.63 12.79 -16.22
N GLU A 231 3.65 13.64 -16.31
CA GLU A 231 3.52 15.08 -16.14
C GLU A 231 3.52 15.83 -17.48
N SER A 232 2.89 17.00 -17.50
CA SER A 232 3.06 17.95 -18.58
C SER A 232 4.47 18.55 -18.58
N GLU A 233 4.93 19.13 -19.70
CA GLU A 233 6.22 19.83 -19.76
C GLU A 233 6.37 20.90 -18.67
N GLU A 234 5.31 21.65 -18.40
CA GLU A 234 5.28 22.65 -17.33
C GLU A 234 5.35 22.02 -15.96
N GLY A 235 4.60 20.93 -15.71
CA GLY A 235 4.63 20.15 -14.49
C GLY A 235 6.01 19.55 -14.22
N PHE A 236 6.65 19.01 -15.27
CA PHE A 236 8.01 18.48 -15.19
C PHE A 236 9.02 19.58 -14.83
N ARG A 237 8.98 20.75 -15.48
CA ARG A 237 9.84 21.90 -15.14
C ARG A 237 9.68 22.33 -13.68
N LYS A 238 8.42 22.52 -13.22
CA LYS A 238 8.14 22.86 -11.81
C LYS A 238 8.71 21.84 -10.84
N PHE A 239 8.65 20.55 -11.22
CA PHE A 239 9.23 19.49 -10.39
C PHE A 239 10.77 19.52 -10.40
N CYS A 240 11.40 19.81 -11.54
CA CYS A 240 12.85 20.05 -11.61
C CYS A 240 13.23 21.19 -10.65
N ASP A 241 12.53 22.31 -10.72
CA ASP A 241 12.79 23.44 -9.82
C ASP A 241 12.61 23.06 -8.34
N PHE A 242 11.58 22.27 -8.02
CA PHE A 242 11.36 21.76 -6.65
C PHE A 242 12.50 20.83 -6.17
N VAL A 243 13.06 19.99 -7.05
CA VAL A 243 14.16 19.09 -6.69
C VAL A 243 15.48 19.87 -6.51
N LEU A 244 15.68 20.95 -7.30
CA LEU A 244 16.90 21.76 -7.31
C LEU A 244 16.94 22.79 -6.17
N ASN A 245 15.79 23.40 -5.93
CA ASN A 245 15.65 24.43 -4.92
C ASN A 245 15.13 23.79 -3.63
N ASP A 246 15.96 23.81 -2.60
CA ASP A 246 15.52 23.45 -1.26
C ASP A 246 14.28 24.30 -0.94
N PRO A 247 13.09 23.71 -0.71
CA PRO A 247 11.91 24.49 -0.44
C PRO A 247 12.19 25.33 0.80
N GLN A 248 12.10 26.64 0.65
CA GLN A 248 12.22 27.56 1.80
C GLN A 248 11.16 27.18 2.83
N GLU A 249 11.45 27.41 4.09
CA GLU A 249 10.69 26.94 5.28
C GLU A 249 9.17 27.18 5.22
N GLU A 250 8.67 28.07 4.37
CA GLU A 250 7.25 28.39 4.22
C GLU A 250 6.41 27.34 3.49
N GLU A 251 6.98 26.52 2.59
CA GLU A 251 6.25 25.46 1.90
C GLU A 251 6.34 24.08 2.59
N SER A 252 7.26 23.92 3.51
CA SER A 252 7.35 22.73 4.39
C SER A 252 6.24 22.68 5.46
N ALA A 253 5.39 23.68 5.52
CA ALA A 253 4.31 23.84 6.52
C ALA A 253 3.22 22.73 6.53
N GLY A 254 3.32 21.74 5.64
CA GLY A 254 2.49 20.51 5.71
C GLY A 254 3.08 19.38 6.56
N TRP A 255 4.36 19.45 6.88
CA TRP A 255 5.09 18.52 7.73
C TRP A 255 5.43 19.27 9.01
N GLY A 256 4.52 19.28 10.00
CA GLY A 256 4.63 20.09 11.20
C GLY A 256 6.01 20.00 11.88
N GLN A 257 6.29 21.00 12.72
CA GLN A 257 7.53 21.12 13.52
C GLN A 257 7.79 19.93 14.48
N ASP A 258 6.89 18.96 14.56
CA ASP A 258 7.08 17.68 15.28
C ASP A 258 7.82 16.66 14.41
N GLU A 259 9.03 16.98 13.99
CA GLU A 259 9.88 16.16 13.12
C GLU A 259 10.30 14.81 13.73
N GLU A 260 10.01 14.60 15.01
CA GLU A 260 10.41 13.44 15.78
C GLU A 260 9.30 12.40 15.97
N HIS A 261 8.05 12.72 15.60
CA HIS A 261 6.92 11.81 15.77
C HIS A 261 6.44 11.22 14.43
N MET A 262 5.87 10.01 14.48
CA MET A 262 5.28 9.40 13.31
C MET A 262 4.05 10.18 12.83
N LEU A 263 4.15 10.84 11.66
CA LEU A 263 3.11 11.73 11.13
C LEU A 263 2.02 11.03 10.30
N CYS A 264 2.22 9.77 9.92
CA CYS A 264 1.24 9.04 9.12
C CYS A 264 0.00 8.63 9.95
N ARG A 265 -1.02 8.08 9.28
CA ARG A 265 -2.29 7.66 9.92
C ARG A 265 -2.17 6.37 10.74
N ALA A 266 -1.07 5.61 10.57
CA ALA A 266 -0.84 4.32 11.21
C ALA A 266 -0.82 4.45 12.74
N GLY A 267 -1.64 3.68 13.44
CA GLY A 267 -1.82 3.75 14.88
C GLY A 267 -2.44 5.05 15.41
N ARG A 268 -2.91 5.95 14.52
CA ARG A 268 -3.59 7.21 14.90
C ARG A 268 -5.05 7.22 14.44
N SER A 269 -5.33 6.73 13.25
CA SER A 269 -6.69 6.53 12.72
C SER A 269 -6.78 5.30 11.82
N THR A 270 -5.68 4.59 11.62
CA THR A 270 -5.65 3.34 10.86
C THR A 270 -4.90 2.26 11.62
N PHE A 271 -5.30 1.00 11.42
CA PHE A 271 -4.66 -0.19 11.94
C PHE A 271 -4.60 -1.30 10.90
N TRP A 272 -3.77 -2.31 11.14
CA TRP A 272 -3.64 -3.48 10.30
C TRP A 272 -3.75 -4.75 11.12
N VAL A 273 -4.52 -5.71 10.64
CA VAL A 273 -4.60 -7.06 11.21
C VAL A 273 -4.08 -8.05 10.19
N SER A 274 -2.98 -8.69 10.50
CA SER A 274 -2.39 -9.72 9.64
C SER A 274 -3.17 -11.04 9.74
N TRP A 275 -3.01 -11.87 8.73
CA TRP A 275 -3.70 -13.16 8.61
C TRP A 275 -3.44 -14.12 9.78
N ASP A 276 -2.32 -13.99 10.47
CA ASP A 276 -1.97 -14.75 11.68
C ASP A 276 -2.56 -14.16 12.97
N GLY A 277 -3.37 -13.10 12.83
CA GLY A 277 -4.14 -12.53 13.93
C GLY A 277 -3.40 -11.48 14.76
N LYS A 278 -2.36 -10.85 14.21
CA LYS A 278 -1.63 -9.77 14.89
C LYS A 278 -2.12 -8.41 14.43
N MET A 279 -2.58 -7.58 15.36
CA MET A 279 -2.89 -6.18 15.09
C MET A 279 -1.64 -5.32 15.33
N SER A 280 -1.32 -4.45 14.38
CA SER A 280 -0.24 -3.46 14.43
C SER A 280 -0.68 -2.12 13.88
N ALA A 281 0.15 -1.09 14.04
CA ALA A 281 -0.09 0.22 13.44
C ALA A 281 -0.03 0.17 11.91
N CYS A 282 0.91 -0.60 11.36
CA CYS A 282 1.19 -0.71 9.93
C CYS A 282 1.48 -2.16 9.54
N GLY A 283 0.98 -2.60 8.38
CA GLY A 283 1.24 -3.95 7.87
C GLY A 283 2.71 -4.23 7.51
N MET A 284 3.53 -3.20 7.36
CA MET A 284 4.94 -3.29 6.99
C MET A 284 5.91 -3.09 8.18
N MET A 285 5.38 -2.85 9.40
CA MET A 285 6.20 -2.60 10.57
C MET A 285 5.51 -3.15 11.83
N PRO A 286 6.20 -4.00 12.64
CA PRO A 286 5.62 -4.57 13.86
C PRO A 286 5.64 -3.59 15.04
N LEU A 287 6.34 -2.46 14.91
CA LEU A 287 6.49 -1.45 15.97
C LEU A 287 5.26 -0.53 16.06
N PRO A 288 5.04 0.09 17.23
CA PRO A 288 5.74 -0.14 18.49
C PRO A 288 5.36 -1.47 19.18
N VAL A 289 4.29 -2.12 18.74
CA VAL A 289 3.75 -3.34 19.33
C VAL A 289 2.84 -4.09 18.36
N GLN A 290 2.74 -5.40 18.55
CA GLN A 290 1.74 -6.26 17.89
C GLN A 290 0.88 -6.93 18.97
N TYR A 291 -0.44 -7.00 18.74
CA TYR A 291 -1.40 -7.63 19.65
C TYR A 291 -2.00 -8.89 19.04
N PRO A 292 -2.14 -10.01 19.78
CA PRO A 292 -2.95 -11.15 19.36
C PRO A 292 -4.43 -10.77 19.45
N ILE A 293 -4.95 -10.09 18.42
CA ILE A 293 -6.22 -9.35 18.49
C ILE A 293 -7.46 -10.23 18.59
N PHE A 294 -7.35 -11.50 18.24
CA PHE A 294 -8.47 -12.45 18.43
C PHE A 294 -8.57 -13.00 19.86
N GLU A 295 -7.57 -12.70 20.70
CA GLU A 295 -7.49 -13.14 22.10
C GLU A 295 -7.71 -12.00 23.10
N LYS A 296 -7.80 -10.76 22.62
CA LYS A 296 -7.90 -9.54 23.44
C LYS A 296 -9.01 -8.62 22.93
N PRO A 297 -9.63 -7.81 23.79
CA PRO A 297 -10.58 -6.80 23.38
C PRO A 297 -9.96 -5.77 22.45
N PHE A 298 -10.59 -5.50 21.30
CA PHE A 298 -10.05 -4.59 20.28
C PHE A 298 -9.82 -3.18 20.84
N LEU A 299 -10.78 -2.64 21.58
CA LEU A 299 -10.70 -1.25 22.07
C LEU A 299 -9.52 -1.03 23.02
N GLU A 300 -9.25 -1.98 23.90
CA GLU A 300 -8.11 -1.92 24.82
C GLU A 300 -6.78 -1.94 24.06
N CYS A 301 -6.64 -2.86 23.11
CA CYS A 301 -5.45 -2.96 22.25
C CYS A 301 -5.26 -1.69 21.42
N TRP A 302 -6.35 -1.13 20.89
CA TRP A 302 -6.31 0.10 20.10
C TRP A 302 -5.86 1.31 20.94
N GLN A 303 -6.43 1.49 22.14
CA GLN A 303 -6.08 2.60 23.02
C GLN A 303 -4.60 2.55 23.45
N ASP A 304 -4.10 1.36 23.78
CA ASP A 304 -2.69 1.17 24.10
C ASP A 304 -1.79 1.41 22.88
N LEU A 305 -2.20 0.94 21.68
CA LEU A 305 -1.48 1.20 20.43
C LEU A 305 -1.36 2.71 20.14
N VAL A 306 -2.47 3.45 20.26
CA VAL A 306 -2.49 4.91 20.08
C VAL A 306 -1.52 5.59 21.04
N GLY A 307 -1.54 5.19 22.33
CA GLY A 307 -0.63 5.74 23.34
C GLY A 307 0.85 5.50 23.00
N LYS A 308 1.18 4.27 22.58
CA LYS A 308 2.55 3.90 22.20
C LYS A 308 3.02 4.60 20.92
N VAL A 309 2.17 4.67 19.89
CA VAL A 309 2.50 5.37 18.63
C VAL A 309 2.71 6.87 18.88
N LYS A 310 1.93 7.48 19.77
CA LYS A 310 2.05 8.89 20.11
C LYS A 310 3.41 9.22 20.74
N ASN A 311 4.00 8.26 21.44
CA ASN A 311 5.31 8.39 22.08
C ASN A 311 6.44 7.76 21.24
N MET A 312 6.16 7.33 20.02
CA MET A 312 7.15 6.72 19.13
C MET A 312 7.87 7.80 18.34
N TYR A 313 9.17 7.93 18.59
CA TYR A 313 10.05 8.81 17.81
C TYR A 313 10.47 8.10 16.52
N VAL A 314 10.46 8.82 15.42
CA VAL A 314 10.85 8.29 14.10
C VAL A 314 11.49 9.41 13.29
N LEU A 315 12.35 9.02 12.33
CA LEU A 315 12.99 9.94 11.41
C LEU A 315 13.97 10.94 12.07
N SER A 316 14.38 10.72 13.31
CA SER A 316 15.24 11.66 14.05
C SER A 316 16.56 11.98 13.34
N GLN A 317 17.17 10.97 12.66
CA GLN A 317 18.38 11.20 11.88
C GLN A 317 18.14 11.83 10.50
N CYS A 318 16.89 11.96 10.07
CA CYS A 318 16.48 12.61 8.83
C CYS A 318 16.06 14.06 9.02
N GLY A 319 15.98 14.55 10.26
CA GLY A 319 15.76 15.95 10.58
C GLY A 319 16.89 16.83 9.99
N GLY A 320 16.54 17.93 9.35
CA GLY A 320 17.51 18.83 8.69
C GLY A 320 18.20 18.25 7.45
N CYS A 321 17.80 17.08 6.94
CA CYS A 321 18.35 16.53 5.70
C CYS A 321 17.86 17.33 4.48
N LYS A 322 18.78 17.91 3.72
CA LYS A 322 18.50 18.72 2.52
C LYS A 322 17.77 17.94 1.40
N LEU A 323 17.83 16.59 1.40
CA LEU A 323 17.16 15.74 0.42
C LEU A 323 15.80 15.19 0.92
N ARG A 324 15.33 15.63 2.08
CA ARG A 324 14.11 15.09 2.69
C ARG A 324 12.87 15.30 1.81
N HIS A 325 12.80 16.44 1.11
CA HIS A 325 11.71 16.75 0.19
C HIS A 325 11.64 15.80 -1.01
N VAL A 326 12.78 15.27 -1.45
CA VAL A 326 12.89 14.25 -2.53
C VAL A 326 12.69 12.85 -1.97
N CYS A 327 13.36 12.52 -0.86
CA CYS A 327 13.38 11.19 -0.27
C CYS A 327 12.02 10.77 0.31
N ARG A 328 11.32 11.67 1.00
CA ARG A 328 10.03 11.40 1.69
C ARG A 328 10.03 10.09 2.47
N PRO A 329 10.96 9.88 3.42
CA PRO A 329 11.10 8.62 4.11
C PRO A 329 9.85 8.28 4.93
N CYS A 330 9.58 6.96 5.05
CA CYS A 330 8.48 6.41 5.84
C CYS A 330 9.09 5.59 6.99
N ALA A 331 8.53 5.67 8.19
CA ALA A 331 8.99 4.91 9.35
C ALA A 331 9.11 3.39 9.07
N ALA A 332 8.11 2.83 8.36
CA ALA A 332 8.14 1.41 8.00
C ALA A 332 9.25 1.07 6.99
N ALA A 333 9.53 1.98 6.05
CA ALA A 333 10.64 1.79 5.10
C ALA A 333 12.00 1.87 5.81
N LEU A 334 12.20 2.86 6.69
CA LEU A 334 13.42 2.95 7.50
C LEU A 334 13.61 1.71 8.36
N TYR A 335 12.55 1.26 9.04
CA TYR A 335 12.59 0.03 9.82
C TYR A 335 12.95 -1.20 8.98
N ALA A 336 12.35 -1.34 7.79
CA ALA A 336 12.61 -2.46 6.90
C ALA A 336 14.06 -2.49 6.40
N GLU A 337 14.67 -1.33 6.17
CA GLU A 337 16.04 -1.19 5.69
C GLU A 337 17.10 -1.34 6.81
N THR A 338 16.77 -0.94 8.04
CA THR A 338 17.78 -0.76 9.09
C THR A 338 17.47 -1.49 10.39
N GLY A 339 16.23 -1.97 10.57
CA GLY A 339 15.73 -2.48 11.85
C GLY A 339 15.30 -1.39 12.85
N ASP A 340 15.51 -0.11 12.53
CA ASP A 340 15.15 1.04 13.38
C ASP A 340 14.54 2.18 12.56
N PRO A 341 13.31 2.64 12.88
CA PRO A 341 12.65 3.73 12.18
C PRO A 341 13.32 5.10 12.37
N ASN A 342 14.34 5.21 13.24
CA ASN A 342 15.11 6.43 13.50
C ASN A 342 16.43 6.48 12.73
N CYS A 343 16.87 5.36 12.14
CA CYS A 343 18.12 5.29 11.41
C CYS A 343 17.98 5.70 9.95
N LYS A 344 19.02 6.34 9.41
CA LYS A 344 19.13 6.61 7.96
C LYS A 344 19.28 5.29 7.21
N ALA A 345 18.46 5.13 6.17
CA ALA A 345 18.54 3.99 5.27
C ALA A 345 19.49 4.31 4.10
N PRO A 346 20.67 3.68 3.99
CA PRO A 346 21.64 3.98 2.94
C PRO A 346 21.05 3.88 1.52
N TYR A 347 20.22 2.86 1.27
CA TYR A 347 19.52 2.69 0.01
C TYR A 347 18.66 3.93 -0.34
N MET A 348 17.85 4.40 0.58
CA MET A 348 16.96 5.55 0.36
C MET A 348 17.75 6.85 0.20
N CYS A 349 18.81 7.02 0.99
CA CYS A 349 19.71 8.18 0.89
C CYS A 349 20.36 8.23 -0.51
N ARG A 350 20.95 7.11 -0.96
CA ARG A 350 21.59 7.04 -2.27
C ARG A 350 20.60 7.25 -3.41
N THR A 351 19.38 6.67 -3.30
CA THR A 351 18.31 6.90 -4.29
C THR A 351 17.97 8.40 -4.41
N ALA A 352 17.82 9.10 -3.28
CA ALA A 352 17.52 10.53 -3.30
C ALA A 352 18.65 11.37 -3.89
N GLU A 353 19.90 11.02 -3.63
CA GLU A 353 21.07 11.63 -4.26
C GLU A 353 21.05 11.44 -5.78
N CYS A 354 20.85 10.20 -6.26
CA CYS A 354 20.77 9.90 -7.68
C CYS A 354 19.61 10.62 -8.37
N ILE A 355 18.44 10.71 -7.72
CA ILE A 355 17.31 11.49 -8.24
C ILE A 355 17.72 12.93 -8.43
N ARG A 356 18.31 13.56 -7.42
CA ARG A 356 18.79 14.95 -7.51
C ARG A 356 19.81 15.14 -8.62
N GLU A 357 20.81 14.26 -8.72
CA GLU A 357 21.84 14.30 -9.77
C GLU A 357 21.21 14.28 -11.18
N LEU A 358 20.26 13.37 -11.43
CA LEU A 358 19.57 13.25 -12.73
C LEU A 358 18.72 14.48 -13.06
N PHE A 359 17.99 15.03 -12.09
CA PHE A 359 17.15 16.22 -12.33
C PHE A 359 17.98 17.48 -12.55
N VAL A 360 19.17 17.61 -11.93
CA VAL A 360 20.15 18.67 -12.25
C VAL A 360 20.55 18.58 -13.71
N GLN A 361 20.96 17.39 -14.18
CA GLN A 361 21.37 17.17 -15.57
C GLN A 361 20.24 17.48 -16.56
N GLU A 362 19.00 17.11 -16.25
CA GLU A 362 17.85 17.42 -17.12
C GLU A 362 17.53 18.93 -17.15
N ALA A 363 17.65 19.62 -16.03
CA ALA A 363 17.46 21.07 -15.99
C ALA A 363 18.54 21.82 -16.79
N GLU A 364 19.79 21.35 -16.80
CA GLU A 364 20.88 21.92 -17.59
C GLU A 364 20.67 21.73 -19.11
N LYS A 365 20.09 20.59 -19.53
CA LYS A 365 19.77 20.33 -20.95
C LYS A 365 18.63 21.21 -21.49
N ASN A 366 17.78 21.70 -20.62
CA ASN A 366 16.59 22.49 -20.96
C ASN A 366 16.80 24.01 -20.82
N ARG A 367 18.03 24.42 -20.47
CA ARG A 367 18.51 25.83 -20.47
C ARG A 367 19.20 26.15 -21.79
#